data_49a7d5be275c89b8bc30390ab70049bc
#
_entry.id   49a7d5be275c89b8bc30390ab70049bc
#
_cell.length_a   1.000
_cell.length_b   1.000
_cell.length_c   1.000
_cell.angle_alpha   90.00
_cell.angle_beta   90.00
_cell.angle_gamma   90.00
#
_symmetry.space_group_name_H-M   'P 1'
#
loop_
_entity.id
_entity.type
_entity.pdbx_description
1 polymer ?
#
loop_
_entity_poly.entity_id
_entity_poly.type
_entity_poly.pdbx_seq_one_letter_code
_entity_poly.pdbx_strand_id
1 'polypeptide(L)'
;HRGAIHAKGKTVAVFGTGVDVVYPRENTRIADQILSLDGALISEFCLGQFGAPQNFPIRNRIISGLSIGVLVVEAAEYSGTRITARCALEQNRDVFAVPGNVTNKNSWGPNTLIKQGAKLAATWEDIWEELPTDVRLTLEPKGAAESQQEGTASLFKEDIHASPHERKILSVLKADAATQIDEIVERLDPELSSSEIFAALFELELSGKVRQLPGKNFVKVF
;
A
#
# COMPACT_ATOMS: atom_id res chain seq x y z
N HIS A 1 -10.33 4.89 12.59
CA HIS A 1 -10.46 6.34 12.76
C HIS A 1 -9.26 6.95 13.49
N ARG A 2 -8.82 6.42 14.64
CA ARG A 2 -7.65 6.95 15.37
C ARG A 2 -6.38 6.96 14.52
N GLY A 3 -6.12 5.89 13.76
CA GLY A 3 -4.98 5.82 12.84
C GLY A 3 -5.03 6.89 11.74
N ALA A 4 -6.21 7.05 11.10
CA ALA A 4 -6.40 8.08 10.09
C ALA A 4 -6.22 9.50 10.66
N ILE A 5 -6.79 9.77 11.84
CA ILE A 5 -6.64 11.05 12.55
C ILE A 5 -5.17 11.32 12.88
N HIS A 6 -4.45 10.31 13.40
CA HIS A 6 -3.02 10.45 13.73
C HIS A 6 -2.17 10.77 12.49
N ALA A 7 -2.50 10.17 11.37
CA ALA A 7 -1.86 10.45 10.08
C ALA A 7 -2.38 11.72 9.39
N LYS A 8 -3.24 12.53 10.04
CA LYS A 8 -3.92 13.70 9.46
C LYS A 8 -4.71 13.38 8.18
N GLY A 9 -5.15 12.12 8.06
CA GLY A 9 -5.96 11.63 6.94
C GLY A 9 -7.45 11.82 7.21
N LYS A 10 -8.22 11.97 6.12
CA LYS A 10 -9.68 12.04 6.20
C LYS A 10 -10.27 10.66 6.49
N THR A 11 -11.35 10.63 7.26
CA THR A 11 -12.07 9.39 7.54
C THR A 11 -13.57 9.66 7.64
N VAL A 12 -14.38 8.66 7.28
CA VAL A 12 -15.85 8.72 7.32
C VAL A 12 -16.35 7.69 8.32
N ALA A 13 -17.13 8.13 9.31
CA ALA A 13 -17.76 7.21 10.25
C ALA A 13 -19.24 6.99 9.87
N VAL A 14 -19.60 5.71 9.70
CA VAL A 14 -20.99 5.31 9.44
C VAL A 14 -21.60 4.85 10.75
N PHE A 15 -22.68 5.49 11.19
CA PHE A 15 -23.31 5.23 12.48
C PHE A 15 -24.39 4.13 12.39
N GLY A 16 -24.54 3.36 13.46
CA GLY A 16 -25.68 2.45 13.69
C GLY A 16 -26.77 3.08 14.58
N THR A 17 -26.73 4.41 14.70
CA THR A 17 -27.62 5.29 15.48
C THR A 17 -28.00 6.47 14.60
N GLY A 18 -28.89 7.35 15.04
CA GLY A 18 -29.05 8.66 14.43
C GLY A 18 -27.70 9.40 14.39
N VAL A 19 -27.48 10.23 13.38
CA VAL A 19 -26.20 10.96 13.21
C VAL A 19 -25.90 11.91 14.37
N ASP A 20 -26.91 12.32 15.10
CA ASP A 20 -26.86 13.14 16.31
C ASP A 20 -26.58 12.34 17.60
N VAL A 21 -26.53 11.01 17.51
CA VAL A 21 -26.32 10.12 18.66
C VAL A 21 -24.99 9.35 18.52
N VAL A 22 -23.95 9.84 19.16
CA VAL A 22 -22.64 9.13 19.19
C VAL A 22 -22.73 7.93 20.12
N TYR A 23 -22.47 6.74 19.59
CA TYR A 23 -22.46 5.50 20.33
C TYR A 23 -21.19 4.66 20.04
N PRO A 24 -20.46 4.15 21.03
CA PRO A 24 -20.63 4.50 22.46
C PRO A 24 -20.20 5.96 22.74
N ARG A 25 -20.70 6.56 23.81
CA ARG A 25 -20.49 7.98 24.14
C ARG A 25 -19.02 8.36 24.33
N GLU A 26 -18.18 7.42 24.73
CA GLU A 26 -16.74 7.62 24.89
C GLU A 26 -16.06 8.08 23.57
N ASN A 27 -16.67 7.78 22.43
CA ASN A 27 -16.15 8.13 21.10
C ASN A 27 -16.55 9.54 20.63
N THR A 28 -17.27 10.32 21.43
CA THR A 28 -17.68 11.70 21.04
C THR A 28 -16.48 12.53 20.60
N ARG A 29 -15.37 12.50 21.37
CA ARG A 29 -14.14 13.20 21.02
C ARG A 29 -13.54 12.79 19.68
N ILE A 30 -13.68 11.51 19.32
CA ILE A 30 -13.22 10.99 18.03
C ILE A 30 -14.13 11.49 16.91
N ALA A 31 -15.45 11.53 17.13
CA ALA A 31 -16.41 12.07 16.18
C ALA A 31 -16.11 13.55 15.86
N ASP A 32 -15.85 14.37 16.88
CA ASP A 32 -15.46 15.77 16.73
C ASP A 32 -14.14 15.93 15.96
N GLN A 33 -13.16 15.08 16.24
CA GLN A 33 -11.88 15.07 15.51
C GLN A 33 -12.04 14.67 14.04
N ILE A 34 -12.92 13.73 13.73
CA ILE A 34 -13.24 13.36 12.33
C ILE A 34 -13.74 14.59 11.57
N LEU A 35 -14.67 15.34 12.13
CA LEU A 35 -15.22 16.54 11.50
C LEU A 35 -14.17 17.65 11.37
N SER A 36 -13.31 17.83 12.37
CA SER A 36 -12.25 18.87 12.34
C SER A 36 -11.18 18.62 11.27
N LEU A 37 -11.08 17.40 10.76
CA LEU A 37 -10.14 16.99 9.69
C LEU A 37 -10.84 16.80 8.33
N ASP A 38 -11.93 17.51 8.09
CA ASP A 38 -12.73 17.39 6.86
C ASP A 38 -13.21 15.96 6.57
N GLY A 39 -13.41 15.15 7.60
CA GLY A 39 -14.07 13.87 7.53
C GLY A 39 -15.59 14.02 7.60
N ALA A 40 -16.32 12.91 7.66
CA ALA A 40 -17.77 12.93 7.72
C ALA A 40 -18.34 11.91 8.72
N LEU A 41 -19.49 12.25 9.29
CA LEU A 41 -20.34 11.34 10.04
C LEU A 41 -21.61 11.13 9.23
N ILE A 42 -21.96 9.89 8.93
CA ILE A 42 -23.14 9.55 8.12
C ILE A 42 -23.98 8.50 8.82
N SER A 43 -25.28 8.55 8.60
CA SER A 43 -26.22 7.56 9.10
C SER A 43 -27.45 7.44 8.20
N GLU A 44 -28.01 6.25 8.15
CA GLU A 44 -29.31 5.92 7.52
C GLU A 44 -30.46 5.98 8.53
N PHE A 45 -30.14 6.06 9.82
CA PHE A 45 -31.13 6.03 10.89
C PHE A 45 -31.66 7.42 11.21
N CYS A 46 -32.92 7.49 11.65
CA CYS A 46 -33.54 8.75 12.02
C CYS A 46 -32.80 9.46 13.15
N LEU A 47 -32.90 10.79 13.20
CA LEU A 47 -32.39 11.59 14.31
C LEU A 47 -32.98 11.08 15.64
N GLY A 48 -32.15 11.08 16.68
CA GLY A 48 -32.51 10.60 18.01
C GLY A 48 -32.57 9.08 18.16
N GLN A 49 -32.34 8.29 17.11
CA GLN A 49 -32.35 6.83 17.19
C GLN A 49 -31.14 6.30 17.96
N PHE A 50 -31.39 5.57 19.02
CA PHE A 50 -30.35 4.94 19.86
C PHE A 50 -29.76 3.68 19.21
N GLY A 51 -28.54 3.32 19.66
CA GLY A 51 -27.88 2.10 19.22
C GLY A 51 -28.61 0.84 19.66
N ALA A 52 -28.95 0.00 18.71
CA ALA A 52 -29.53 -1.33 18.95
C ALA A 52 -28.69 -2.37 18.20
N PRO A 53 -28.51 -3.59 18.77
CA PRO A 53 -27.63 -4.62 18.19
C PRO A 53 -27.92 -4.92 16.71
N GLN A 54 -29.20 -4.89 16.31
CA GLN A 54 -29.63 -5.13 14.93
C GLN A 54 -29.23 -4.02 13.94
N ASN A 55 -29.00 -2.80 14.40
CA ASN A 55 -28.66 -1.67 13.54
C ASN A 55 -27.24 -1.82 12.97
N PHE A 56 -26.32 -2.41 13.73
CA PHE A 56 -24.92 -2.52 13.32
C PHE A 56 -24.71 -3.42 12.09
N PRO A 57 -25.33 -4.62 12.03
CA PRO A 57 -25.31 -5.43 10.80
C PRO A 57 -25.92 -4.70 9.59
N ILE A 58 -27.04 -4.00 9.78
CA ILE A 58 -27.70 -3.24 8.70
C ILE A 58 -26.78 -2.15 8.17
N ARG A 59 -26.13 -1.38 9.06
CA ARG A 59 -25.18 -0.34 8.72
C ARG A 59 -23.95 -0.87 7.97
N ASN A 60 -23.46 -2.07 8.27
CA ASN A 60 -22.21 -2.61 7.74
C ASN A 60 -22.20 -2.70 6.20
N ARG A 61 -23.35 -2.87 5.55
CA ARG A 61 -23.47 -2.83 4.08
C ARG A 61 -23.09 -1.46 3.49
N ILE A 62 -23.28 -0.37 4.25
CA ILE A 62 -22.90 0.97 3.81
C ILE A 62 -21.38 1.13 3.91
N ILE A 63 -20.77 0.60 4.98
CA ILE A 63 -19.31 0.62 5.14
C ILE A 63 -18.64 -0.07 3.96
N SER A 64 -19.05 -1.29 3.65
CA SER A 64 -18.50 -2.04 2.51
C SER A 64 -18.83 -1.40 1.17
N GLY A 65 -20.05 -0.88 0.99
CA GLY A 65 -20.50 -0.25 -0.26
C GLY A 65 -19.76 1.03 -0.61
N LEU A 66 -19.36 1.83 0.37
CA LEU A 66 -18.57 3.05 0.21
C LEU A 66 -17.06 2.79 0.08
N SER A 67 -16.63 1.55 0.30
CA SER A 67 -15.21 1.17 0.28
C SER A 67 -14.86 0.50 -1.05
N ILE A 68 -13.62 0.62 -1.46
CA ILE A 68 -13.05 -0.13 -2.59
C ILE A 68 -12.80 -1.57 -2.16
N GLY A 69 -12.36 -1.75 -0.92
CA GLY A 69 -12.13 -3.04 -0.29
C GLY A 69 -12.29 -2.95 1.23
N VAL A 70 -12.39 -4.10 1.87
CA VAL A 70 -12.53 -4.23 3.33
C VAL A 70 -11.35 -4.99 3.89
N LEU A 71 -10.59 -4.36 4.78
CA LEU A 71 -9.51 -5.01 5.52
C LEU A 71 -10.02 -5.55 6.87
N VAL A 72 -9.89 -6.84 7.09
CA VAL A 72 -10.20 -7.51 8.34
C VAL A 72 -8.90 -7.78 9.11
N VAL A 73 -8.67 -7.02 10.18
CA VAL A 73 -7.47 -7.16 11.02
C VAL A 73 -7.67 -8.26 12.06
N GLU A 74 -8.79 -8.21 12.79
CA GLU A 74 -9.14 -9.20 13.80
C GLU A 74 -10.64 -9.50 13.76
N ALA A 75 -11.00 -10.75 13.95
CA ALA A 75 -12.37 -11.20 14.08
C ALA A 75 -12.42 -12.57 14.75
N ALA A 76 -13.07 -12.67 15.90
CA ALA A 76 -13.40 -13.96 16.49
C ALA A 76 -14.45 -14.69 15.65
N GLU A 77 -14.68 -15.97 15.91
CA GLU A 77 -15.59 -16.83 15.15
C GLU A 77 -17.00 -16.25 14.95
N TYR A 78 -17.53 -15.60 15.97
CA TYR A 78 -18.88 -14.98 15.94
C TYR A 78 -18.84 -13.46 15.87
N SER A 79 -17.78 -12.89 15.32
CA SER A 79 -17.65 -11.43 15.21
C SER A 79 -18.57 -10.83 14.13
N GLY A 80 -19.16 -9.68 14.43
CA GLY A 80 -19.90 -8.87 13.46
C GLY A 80 -19.05 -8.38 12.26
N THR A 81 -17.72 -8.39 12.38
CA THR A 81 -16.79 -8.07 11.29
C THR A 81 -16.98 -9.00 10.10
N ARG A 82 -17.33 -10.26 10.32
CA ARG A 82 -17.62 -11.23 9.25
C ARG A 82 -18.84 -10.83 8.43
N ILE A 83 -19.80 -10.14 9.01
CA ILE A 83 -20.96 -9.61 8.28
C ILE A 83 -20.50 -8.54 7.30
N THR A 84 -19.61 -7.65 7.71
CA THR A 84 -19.05 -6.62 6.81
C THR A 84 -18.27 -7.26 5.66
N ALA A 85 -17.43 -8.25 5.93
CA ALA A 85 -16.69 -8.98 4.90
C ALA A 85 -17.63 -9.68 3.90
N ARG A 86 -18.72 -10.29 4.39
CA ARG A 86 -19.74 -10.90 3.55
C ARG A 86 -20.45 -9.86 2.67
N CYS A 87 -20.87 -8.72 3.24
CA CYS A 87 -21.46 -7.62 2.48
C CYS A 87 -20.51 -7.12 1.38
N ALA A 88 -19.20 -7.03 1.67
CA ALA A 88 -18.19 -6.65 0.70
C ALA A 88 -18.16 -7.61 -0.50
N LEU A 89 -18.13 -8.92 -0.25
CA LEU A 89 -18.18 -9.94 -1.30
C LEU A 89 -19.47 -9.87 -2.13
N GLU A 90 -20.63 -9.72 -1.49
CA GLU A 90 -21.93 -9.57 -2.16
C GLU A 90 -21.98 -8.30 -3.03
N GLN A 91 -21.17 -7.29 -2.72
CA GLN A 91 -21.05 -6.01 -3.43
C GLN A 91 -19.87 -5.96 -4.41
N ASN A 92 -19.22 -7.08 -4.69
CA ASN A 92 -18.02 -7.18 -5.53
C ASN A 92 -16.89 -6.25 -5.06
N ARG A 93 -16.68 -6.15 -3.75
CA ARG A 93 -15.56 -5.44 -3.14
C ARG A 93 -14.49 -6.44 -2.73
N ASP A 94 -13.25 -6.03 -2.85
CA ASP A 94 -12.12 -6.82 -2.37
C ASP A 94 -12.16 -7.01 -0.86
N VAL A 95 -11.81 -8.21 -0.40
CA VAL A 95 -11.64 -8.51 1.02
C VAL A 95 -10.19 -8.87 1.28
N PHE A 96 -9.58 -8.09 2.15
CA PHE A 96 -8.22 -8.29 2.64
C PHE A 96 -8.28 -8.79 4.09
N ALA A 97 -7.34 -9.63 4.48
CA ALA A 97 -7.27 -10.13 5.83
C ALA A 97 -5.83 -10.23 6.34
N VAL A 98 -5.62 -9.75 7.55
CA VAL A 98 -4.31 -9.82 8.22
C VAL A 98 -4.13 -11.21 8.83
N PRO A 99 -3.12 -11.98 8.42
CA PRO A 99 -2.86 -13.31 8.99
C PRO A 99 -2.46 -13.20 10.46
N GLY A 100 -2.87 -14.16 11.26
CA GLY A 100 -2.52 -14.18 12.66
C GLY A 100 -2.31 -15.59 13.22
N ASN A 101 -1.79 -15.67 14.43
CA ASN A 101 -1.52 -16.94 15.09
C ASN A 101 -2.82 -17.76 15.26
N VAL A 102 -2.80 -19.03 14.85
CA VAL A 102 -3.95 -19.94 14.89
C VAL A 102 -4.45 -20.22 16.33
N THR A 103 -3.61 -20.02 17.33
CA THR A 103 -4.00 -20.15 18.75
C THR A 103 -4.73 -18.91 19.29
N ASN A 104 -4.68 -17.78 18.57
CA ASN A 104 -5.38 -16.56 18.94
C ASN A 104 -6.81 -16.61 18.40
N LYS A 105 -7.80 -16.52 19.30
CA LYS A 105 -9.23 -16.54 18.95
C LYS A 105 -9.62 -15.41 17.97
N ASN A 106 -8.97 -14.26 18.06
CA ASN A 106 -9.26 -13.13 17.17
C ASN A 106 -8.67 -13.30 15.75
N SER A 107 -7.73 -14.21 15.58
CA SER A 107 -7.17 -14.53 14.26
C SER A 107 -8.01 -15.55 13.48
N TRP A 108 -9.01 -16.16 14.13
CA TRP A 108 -9.86 -17.17 13.51
C TRP A 108 -10.56 -16.63 12.24
N GLY A 109 -11.17 -15.45 12.34
CA GLY A 109 -11.90 -14.83 11.24
C GLY A 109 -11.00 -14.49 10.04
N PRO A 110 -9.91 -13.69 10.22
CA PRO A 110 -8.98 -13.39 9.15
C PRO A 110 -8.40 -14.64 8.48
N ASN A 111 -7.90 -15.61 9.26
CA ASN A 111 -7.35 -16.86 8.73
C ASN A 111 -8.39 -17.67 7.95
N THR A 112 -9.65 -17.68 8.40
CA THR A 112 -10.74 -18.34 7.70
C THR A 112 -11.08 -17.62 6.39
N LEU A 113 -11.09 -16.29 6.37
CA LEU A 113 -11.32 -15.48 5.18
C LEU A 113 -10.22 -15.71 4.14
N ILE A 114 -8.95 -15.75 4.54
CA ILE A 114 -7.81 -16.07 3.67
C ILE A 114 -8.00 -17.46 3.05
N LYS A 115 -8.37 -18.45 3.86
CA LYS A 115 -8.67 -19.81 3.37
C LYS A 115 -9.83 -19.85 2.36
N GLN A 116 -10.76 -18.90 2.46
CA GLN A 116 -11.91 -18.75 1.55
C GLN A 116 -11.60 -17.88 0.32
N GLY A 117 -10.36 -17.40 0.16
CA GLY A 117 -9.93 -16.63 -0.99
C GLY A 117 -9.81 -15.12 -0.76
N ALA A 118 -9.94 -14.63 0.49
CA ALA A 118 -9.59 -13.25 0.79
C ALA A 118 -8.09 -13.01 0.58
N LYS A 119 -7.73 -11.83 0.10
CA LYS A 119 -6.35 -11.44 -0.14
C LYS A 119 -5.63 -11.28 1.20
N LEU A 120 -4.46 -11.91 1.34
CA LEU A 120 -3.63 -11.76 2.53
C LEU A 120 -2.98 -10.37 2.49
N ALA A 121 -3.07 -9.64 3.60
CA ALA A 121 -2.40 -8.36 3.77
C ALA A 121 -1.49 -8.42 5.02
N ALA A 122 -0.19 -8.55 4.81
CA ALA A 122 0.81 -8.46 5.86
C ALA A 122 1.29 -7.02 6.06
N THR A 123 1.31 -6.25 4.97
CA THR A 123 1.72 -4.84 4.93
C THR A 123 0.70 -4.00 4.17
N TRP A 124 0.87 -2.68 4.16
CA TRP A 124 -0.01 -1.77 3.43
C TRP A 124 0.21 -1.86 1.91
N GLU A 125 1.41 -2.23 1.49
CA GLU A 125 1.79 -2.43 0.09
C GLU A 125 0.94 -3.53 -0.56
N ASP A 126 0.65 -4.62 0.15
CA ASP A 126 -0.22 -5.70 -0.33
C ASP A 126 -1.62 -5.19 -0.73
N ILE A 127 -2.12 -4.18 -0.02
CA ILE A 127 -3.39 -3.54 -0.35
C ILE A 127 -3.21 -2.56 -1.52
N TRP A 128 -2.11 -1.79 -1.51
CA TRP A 128 -1.83 -0.79 -2.53
C TRP A 128 -1.71 -1.39 -3.93
N GLU A 129 -1.01 -2.50 -4.06
CA GLU A 129 -0.81 -3.21 -5.33
C GLU A 129 -2.11 -3.71 -5.95
N GLU A 130 -3.08 -4.06 -5.11
CA GLU A 130 -4.39 -4.56 -5.52
C GLU A 130 -5.43 -3.46 -5.81
N LEU A 131 -5.12 -2.19 -5.51
CA LEU A 131 -6.03 -1.09 -5.80
C LEU A 131 -6.17 -0.87 -7.32
N PRO A 132 -7.37 -0.53 -7.83
CA PRO A 132 -7.56 -0.12 -9.21
C PRO A 132 -6.62 1.03 -9.60
N THR A 133 -6.12 1.00 -10.84
CA THR A 133 -5.11 1.97 -11.31
C THR A 133 -5.58 3.42 -11.22
N ASP A 134 -6.85 3.68 -11.53
CA ASP A 134 -7.48 5.00 -11.41
C ASP A 134 -7.49 5.53 -9.98
N VAL A 135 -7.69 4.64 -9.01
CA VAL A 135 -7.63 4.96 -7.59
C VAL A 135 -6.21 5.28 -7.16
N ARG A 136 -5.23 4.45 -7.56
CA ARG A 136 -3.81 4.70 -7.24
C ARG A 136 -3.36 6.05 -7.78
N LEU A 137 -3.67 6.36 -9.04
CA LEU A 137 -3.35 7.65 -9.65
C LEU A 137 -3.99 8.84 -8.92
N THR A 138 -5.19 8.65 -8.35
CA THR A 138 -5.86 9.71 -7.57
C THR A 138 -5.23 9.92 -6.20
N LEU A 139 -4.69 8.85 -5.60
CA LEU A 139 -4.08 8.86 -4.26
C LEU A 139 -2.60 9.22 -4.27
N GLU A 140 -1.92 9.11 -5.42
CA GLU A 140 -0.54 9.56 -5.55
C GLU A 140 -0.44 11.08 -5.29
N PRO A 141 0.56 11.53 -4.50
CA PRO A 141 0.74 12.94 -4.23
C PRO A 141 0.95 13.71 -5.54
N LYS A 142 0.14 14.72 -5.81
CA LYS A 142 0.25 15.57 -7.03
C LYS A 142 1.62 16.25 -7.23
N GLY A 143 2.51 16.21 -6.23
CA GLY A 143 3.89 16.69 -6.33
C GLY A 143 4.86 15.72 -7.01
N ALA A 144 4.47 14.46 -7.26
CA ALA A 144 5.29 13.53 -8.03
C ALA A 144 5.04 13.65 -9.56
N ALA A 145 3.93 14.29 -9.97
CA ALA A 145 3.54 14.43 -11.37
C ALA A 145 4.10 15.71 -12.05
N GLU A 146 4.50 16.73 -11.30
CA GLU A 146 5.01 18.00 -11.87
C GLU A 146 6.50 17.96 -12.23
N SER A 147 7.23 16.91 -11.84
CA SER A 147 8.62 16.66 -12.28
C SER A 147 8.72 15.72 -13.50
N GLN A 148 7.60 15.34 -14.14
CA GLN A 148 7.59 14.40 -15.27
C GLN A 148 7.06 14.97 -16.59
N GLN A 149 6.99 16.30 -16.76
CA GLN A 149 6.68 16.91 -18.07
C GLN A 149 7.90 17.60 -18.67
N GLU A 150 8.98 16.87 -18.90
CA GLU A 150 9.93 17.13 -19.99
C GLU A 150 10.70 15.84 -20.27
N GLY A 151 10.38 15.22 -21.40
CA GLY A 151 11.21 14.16 -22.02
C GLY A 151 10.76 12.74 -21.81
N THR A 152 10.17 12.15 -22.86
CA THR A 152 10.11 10.71 -23.23
C THR A 152 10.36 9.68 -22.13
N ALA A 153 9.32 8.88 -21.90
CA ALA A 153 9.25 7.70 -21.07
C ALA A 153 10.59 7.05 -20.69
N SER A 154 11.08 7.34 -19.50
CA SER A 154 12.07 6.51 -18.84
C SER A 154 11.33 5.53 -17.94
N LEU A 155 11.28 4.26 -18.32
CA LEU A 155 10.72 3.12 -17.58
C LEU A 155 11.55 2.72 -16.35
N PHE A 156 12.46 3.58 -15.89
CA PHE A 156 13.37 3.23 -14.79
C PHE A 156 13.24 4.25 -13.66
N LYS A 157 12.77 3.79 -12.50
CA LYS A 157 12.91 4.53 -11.24
C LYS A 157 14.40 4.68 -10.96
N GLU A 158 14.91 5.92 -10.99
CA GLU A 158 16.27 6.18 -10.52
C GLU A 158 16.36 5.85 -9.04
N ASP A 159 17.25 4.93 -8.70
CA ASP A 159 17.59 4.57 -7.32
C ASP A 159 18.17 5.77 -6.57
N ILE A 160 17.39 6.32 -5.65
CA ILE A 160 17.73 7.51 -4.85
C ILE A 160 18.97 7.27 -3.95
N HIS A 161 19.45 6.03 -3.83
CA HIS A 161 20.60 5.64 -3.01
C HIS A 161 21.87 5.26 -3.78
N ALA A 162 21.88 5.39 -5.11
CA ALA A 162 23.09 5.11 -5.88
C ALA A 162 24.05 6.29 -5.84
N SER A 163 25.34 6.02 -5.59
CA SER A 163 26.39 7.02 -5.67
C SER A 163 26.51 7.61 -7.08
N PRO A 164 27.09 8.81 -7.26
CA PRO A 164 27.27 9.40 -8.60
C PRO A 164 28.02 8.46 -9.55
N HIS A 165 28.97 7.67 -9.05
CA HIS A 165 29.74 6.69 -9.82
C HIS A 165 28.90 5.48 -10.24
N GLU A 166 28.07 4.95 -9.33
CA GLU A 166 27.15 3.86 -9.63
C GLU A 166 26.12 4.23 -10.70
N ARG A 167 25.57 5.45 -10.68
CA ARG A 167 24.64 5.95 -11.71
C ARG A 167 25.27 5.99 -13.09
N LYS A 168 26.51 6.44 -13.20
CA LYS A 168 27.26 6.47 -14.45
C LYS A 168 27.47 5.06 -14.99
N ILE A 169 27.86 4.10 -14.16
CA ILE A 169 28.05 2.71 -14.57
C ILE A 169 26.73 2.08 -15.02
N LEU A 170 25.65 2.29 -14.27
CA LEU A 170 24.33 1.77 -14.64
C LEU A 170 23.78 2.37 -15.95
N SER A 171 24.22 3.58 -16.34
CA SER A 171 23.83 4.18 -17.61
C SER A 171 24.54 3.57 -18.83
N VAL A 172 25.71 2.99 -18.62
CA VAL A 172 26.51 2.32 -19.66
C VAL A 172 26.13 0.84 -19.82
N LEU A 173 25.65 0.22 -18.73
CA LEU A 173 25.24 -1.19 -18.73
C LEU A 173 23.85 -1.36 -19.36
N LYS A 174 23.72 -2.36 -20.24
CA LYS A 174 22.46 -2.78 -20.83
C LYS A 174 21.84 -3.92 -20.04
N ALA A 175 20.52 -4.00 -20.04
CA ALA A 175 19.79 -5.08 -19.38
C ALA A 175 19.68 -6.34 -20.25
N ASP A 176 19.76 -6.18 -21.56
CA ASP A 176 19.58 -7.19 -22.59
C ASP A 176 20.89 -7.72 -23.20
N ALA A 177 22.02 -7.08 -22.88
CA ALA A 177 23.33 -7.47 -23.40
C ALA A 177 24.42 -7.38 -22.34
N ALA A 178 25.26 -8.39 -22.25
CA ALA A 178 26.44 -8.41 -21.39
C ALA A 178 27.51 -7.45 -21.95
N THR A 179 28.03 -6.55 -21.11
CA THR A 179 29.06 -5.58 -21.47
C THR A 179 30.38 -6.01 -20.82
N GLN A 180 31.46 -6.08 -21.59
CA GLN A 180 32.78 -6.44 -21.09
C GLN A 180 33.39 -5.29 -20.29
N ILE A 181 34.16 -5.61 -19.24
CA ILE A 181 34.72 -4.59 -18.34
C ILE A 181 35.59 -3.57 -19.05
N ASP A 182 36.36 -4.00 -20.04
CA ASP A 182 37.24 -3.09 -20.81
C ASP A 182 36.42 -2.06 -21.60
N GLU A 183 35.25 -2.45 -22.10
CA GLU A 183 34.30 -1.54 -22.77
C GLU A 183 33.68 -0.54 -21.79
N ILE A 184 33.41 -0.97 -20.55
CA ILE A 184 32.89 -0.09 -19.48
C ILE A 184 33.94 0.95 -19.12
N VAL A 185 35.20 0.53 -18.98
CA VAL A 185 36.31 1.42 -18.67
C VAL A 185 36.53 2.42 -19.81
N GLU A 186 36.56 1.98 -21.06
CA GLU A 186 36.76 2.86 -22.22
C GLU A 186 35.67 3.90 -22.36
N ARG A 187 34.42 3.56 -22.04
CA ARG A 187 33.26 4.50 -22.12
C ARG A 187 33.25 5.53 -21.01
N LEU A 188 33.87 5.24 -19.86
CA LEU A 188 33.85 6.09 -18.67
C LEU A 188 35.18 6.85 -18.46
N ASP A 189 36.23 6.55 -19.23
CA ASP A 189 37.48 7.26 -19.23
C ASP A 189 37.32 8.59 -20.04
N PRO A 190 37.77 9.76 -19.56
CA PRO A 190 38.58 10.00 -18.35
C PRO A 190 37.78 10.37 -17.09
N GLU A 191 36.50 10.17 -17.03
CA GLU A 191 35.63 10.62 -15.92
C GLU A 191 35.79 9.81 -14.63
N LEU A 192 36.13 8.51 -14.74
CA LEU A 192 36.36 7.60 -13.62
C LEU A 192 37.61 6.78 -13.84
N SER A 193 38.40 6.60 -12.78
CA SER A 193 39.54 5.69 -12.83
C SER A 193 39.10 4.24 -12.83
N SER A 194 39.93 3.35 -13.39
CA SER A 194 39.62 1.91 -13.40
C SER A 194 39.35 1.34 -11.99
N SER A 195 40.04 1.83 -10.94
CA SER A 195 39.81 1.41 -9.56
C SER A 195 38.46 1.83 -9.03
N GLU A 196 37.96 3.02 -9.36
CA GLU A 196 36.62 3.50 -8.98
C GLU A 196 35.53 2.71 -9.70
N ILE A 197 35.75 2.36 -10.97
CA ILE A 197 34.82 1.53 -11.75
C ILE A 197 34.71 0.13 -11.14
N PHE A 198 35.85 -0.51 -10.77
CA PHE A 198 35.83 -1.81 -10.11
C PHE A 198 35.14 -1.79 -8.76
N ALA A 199 35.42 -0.77 -7.91
CA ALA A 199 34.78 -0.64 -6.60
C ALA A 199 33.26 -0.47 -6.75
N ALA A 200 32.79 0.40 -7.64
CA ALA A 200 31.38 0.64 -7.86
C ALA A 200 30.67 -0.56 -8.51
N LEU A 201 31.30 -1.30 -9.42
CA LEU A 201 30.75 -2.56 -9.95
C LEU A 201 30.56 -3.60 -8.86
N PHE A 202 31.52 -3.71 -7.92
CA PHE A 202 31.41 -4.61 -6.79
C PHE A 202 30.28 -4.23 -5.85
N GLU A 203 30.10 -2.96 -5.54
CA GLU A 203 28.97 -2.46 -4.74
C GLU A 203 27.62 -2.71 -5.43
N LEU A 204 27.54 -2.50 -6.74
CA LEU A 204 26.37 -2.79 -7.54
C LEU A 204 26.03 -4.29 -7.61
N GLU A 205 27.05 -5.15 -7.58
CA GLU A 205 26.86 -6.60 -7.52
C GLU A 205 26.36 -7.05 -6.13
N LEU A 206 26.94 -6.50 -5.06
CA LEU A 206 26.50 -6.78 -3.68
C LEU A 206 25.05 -6.29 -3.46
N SER A 207 24.65 -5.17 -4.07
CA SER A 207 23.27 -4.66 -4.01
C SER A 207 22.31 -5.38 -4.96
N GLY A 208 22.79 -6.37 -5.74
CA GLY A 208 21.99 -7.15 -6.68
C GLY A 208 21.54 -6.41 -7.95
N LYS A 209 22.04 -5.20 -8.19
CA LYS A 209 21.69 -4.36 -9.36
C LYS A 209 22.44 -4.75 -10.63
N VAL A 210 23.59 -5.38 -10.48
CA VAL A 210 24.43 -5.86 -11.56
C VAL A 210 24.82 -7.30 -11.27
N ARG A 211 24.97 -8.13 -12.30
CA ARG A 211 25.44 -9.50 -12.21
C ARG A 211 26.68 -9.69 -13.06
N GLN A 212 27.72 -10.25 -12.49
CA GLN A 212 28.91 -10.67 -13.24
C GLN A 212 28.65 -12.02 -13.92
N LEU A 213 29.06 -12.10 -15.20
CA LEU A 213 29.02 -13.29 -16.04
C LEU A 213 30.45 -13.77 -16.32
N PRO A 214 30.64 -15.04 -16.75
CA PRO A 214 31.96 -15.56 -17.12
C PRO A 214 32.63 -14.66 -18.17
N GLY A 215 33.96 -14.46 -18.05
CA GLY A 215 34.72 -13.61 -18.97
C GLY A 215 34.74 -12.13 -18.62
N LYS A 216 34.48 -11.77 -17.35
CA LYS A 216 34.43 -10.37 -16.86
C LYS A 216 33.38 -9.51 -17.59
N ASN A 217 32.26 -10.10 -17.91
CA ASN A 217 31.10 -9.44 -18.46
C ASN A 217 30.14 -9.06 -17.36
N PHE A 218 29.44 -7.92 -17.51
CA PHE A 218 28.46 -7.43 -16.55
C PHE A 218 27.14 -7.14 -17.26
N VAL A 219 26.04 -7.46 -16.58
CA VAL A 219 24.67 -7.20 -17.06
C VAL A 219 23.88 -6.54 -15.94
N LYS A 220 23.05 -5.57 -16.31
CA LYS A 220 22.14 -4.93 -15.37
C LYS A 220 21.01 -5.89 -15.03
N VAL A 221 20.72 -6.02 -13.72
CA VAL A 221 19.58 -6.78 -13.20
C VAL A 221 18.46 -5.79 -12.88
N PHE A 222 17.22 -6.12 -13.26
CA PHE A 222 16.03 -5.29 -12.99
C PHE A 222 15.59 -5.39 -11.52
#